data_0594a0e37d2a7662af5174a8904f0d6c
#
_entry.id   0594a0e37d2a7662af5174a8904f0d6c
#
_cell.length_a   1.000
_cell.length_b   1.000
_cell.length_c   1.000
_cell.angle_alpha   90.00
_cell.angle_beta   90.00
_cell.angle_gamma   90.00
#
_symmetry.space_group_name_H-M   'P 1'
#
loop_
_entity.id
_entity.type
_entity.pdbx_description
1 polymer ?
#
loop_
_entity_poly.entity_id
_entity_poly.type
_entity_poly.pdbx_seq_one_letter_code
_entity_poly.pdbx_strand_id
1 'polypeptide(L)'
;SLKKKFVIYCPQLVTGFNIRELIHYLREDADVEIEHHDILMSAETAENILAYRKADLVATIVPVRNRSIICAPFKTIEGVLVCSSNHPRINASSTLKQVLEEQFTSLLSEELGMKEYQSKTNEFMANRNIGFSSDSLISITNVISSTDIIGIIPRVIFEHYAPIFNLKEIDIGIKIPSAELFLMYNRASLNNSDFAEYIKRIIPASE
;
A
#
# COMPACT_ATOMS: atom_id res chain seq x y z
N SER A 1 -11.55 -24.19 -24.27
CA SER A 1 -11.07 -22.81 -24.34
C SER A 1 -10.08 -22.53 -23.24
N LEU A 2 -9.00 -21.85 -23.56
CA LEU A 2 -8.01 -21.44 -22.57
C LEU A 2 -8.64 -20.39 -21.63
N LYS A 3 -8.55 -20.64 -20.33
CA LYS A 3 -9.00 -19.72 -19.30
C LYS A 3 -8.16 -18.44 -19.37
N LYS A 4 -8.82 -17.30 -19.50
CA LYS A 4 -8.14 -16.00 -19.45
C LYS A 4 -7.73 -15.67 -18.03
N LYS A 5 -6.54 -15.12 -17.86
CA LYS A 5 -6.07 -14.58 -16.58
C LYS A 5 -5.97 -13.06 -16.64
N PHE A 6 -6.44 -12.41 -15.60
CA PHE A 6 -6.16 -11.01 -15.34
C PHE A 6 -5.19 -10.94 -14.15
N VAL A 7 -3.98 -10.47 -14.41
CA VAL A 7 -2.90 -10.49 -13.43
C VAL A 7 -2.66 -9.09 -12.89
N ILE A 8 -2.75 -8.95 -11.56
CA ILE A 8 -2.55 -7.69 -10.86
C ILE A 8 -1.46 -7.82 -9.78
N TYR A 9 -0.51 -6.89 -9.79
CA TYR A 9 0.48 -6.70 -8.76
C TYR A 9 0.15 -5.43 -8.00
N CYS A 10 -0.34 -5.60 -6.78
CA CYS A 10 -0.80 -4.48 -5.97
C CYS A 10 -0.57 -4.80 -4.49
N PRO A 11 0.08 -3.93 -3.73
CA PRO A 11 0.25 -4.15 -2.30
C PRO A 11 -1.10 -4.31 -1.59
N GLN A 12 -1.11 -5.13 -0.56
CA GLN A 12 -2.27 -5.42 0.28
C GLN A 12 -3.01 -4.15 0.74
N LEU A 13 -2.27 -3.07 0.99
CA LEU A 13 -2.81 -1.78 1.42
C LEU A 13 -3.80 -1.15 0.42
N VAL A 14 -3.82 -1.61 -0.83
CA VAL A 14 -4.70 -1.08 -1.89
C VAL A 14 -5.77 -2.08 -2.32
N THR A 15 -5.51 -3.37 -2.17
CA THR A 15 -6.37 -4.45 -2.68
C THR A 15 -7.80 -4.34 -2.18
N GLY A 16 -8.01 -3.95 -0.93
CA GLY A 16 -9.35 -3.82 -0.32
C GLY A 16 -10.27 -2.82 -1.00
N PHE A 17 -9.73 -1.87 -1.77
CA PHE A 17 -10.52 -0.81 -2.39
C PHE A 17 -11.06 -1.16 -3.77
N ASN A 18 -10.25 -1.84 -4.57
CA ASN A 18 -10.51 -1.98 -6.00
C ASN A 18 -10.76 -3.40 -6.44
N ILE A 19 -10.36 -4.37 -5.63
CA ILE A 19 -10.51 -5.78 -6.01
C ILE A 19 -11.98 -6.18 -6.18
N ARG A 20 -12.87 -5.60 -5.39
CA ARG A 20 -14.31 -5.85 -5.50
C ARG A 20 -14.85 -5.37 -6.85
N GLU A 21 -14.52 -4.16 -7.26
CA GLU A 21 -14.94 -3.61 -8.55
C GLU A 21 -14.34 -4.39 -9.70
N LEU A 22 -13.08 -4.76 -9.59
CA LEU A 22 -12.40 -5.61 -10.55
C LEU A 22 -13.10 -6.96 -10.70
N ILE A 23 -13.43 -7.61 -9.59
CA ILE A 23 -14.16 -8.88 -9.59
C ILE A 23 -15.52 -8.73 -10.25
N HIS A 24 -16.27 -7.67 -9.93
CA HIS A 24 -17.56 -7.42 -10.56
C HIS A 24 -17.43 -7.22 -12.06
N TYR A 25 -16.46 -6.42 -12.47
CA TYR A 25 -16.20 -6.16 -13.88
C TYR A 25 -15.86 -7.44 -14.65
N LEU A 26 -14.96 -8.27 -14.09
CA LEU A 26 -14.51 -9.49 -14.75
C LEU A 26 -15.50 -10.66 -14.66
N ARG A 27 -16.45 -10.60 -13.73
CA ARG A 27 -17.48 -11.65 -13.60
C ARG A 27 -18.54 -11.63 -14.71
N GLU A 28 -18.63 -10.56 -15.47
CA GLU A 28 -19.45 -10.54 -16.69
C GLU A 28 -18.90 -11.51 -17.74
N ASP A 29 -17.58 -11.80 -17.67
CA ASP A 29 -16.93 -12.86 -18.45
C ASP A 29 -16.55 -14.00 -17.50
N ALA A 30 -17.35 -15.08 -17.51
CA ALA A 30 -17.19 -16.20 -16.58
C ALA A 30 -15.87 -16.98 -16.73
N ASP A 31 -15.13 -16.77 -17.81
CA ASP A 31 -13.90 -17.49 -18.11
C ASP A 31 -12.64 -16.76 -17.64
N VAL A 32 -12.77 -15.66 -16.90
CA VAL A 32 -11.61 -14.89 -16.39
C VAL A 32 -11.25 -15.31 -14.98
N GLU A 33 -9.99 -15.67 -14.78
CA GLU A 33 -9.37 -15.86 -13.48
C GLU A 33 -8.59 -14.59 -13.09
N ILE A 34 -8.73 -14.14 -11.85
CA ILE A 34 -7.94 -13.04 -11.31
C ILE A 34 -6.77 -13.64 -10.52
N GLU A 35 -5.55 -13.27 -10.90
CA GLU A 35 -4.34 -13.62 -10.19
C GLU A 35 -3.79 -12.35 -9.53
N HIS A 36 -3.77 -12.34 -8.21
CA HIS A 36 -3.28 -11.19 -7.42
C HIS A 36 -1.97 -11.53 -6.73
N HIS A 37 -1.02 -10.63 -6.85
CA HIS A 37 0.25 -10.68 -6.13
C HIS A 37 0.36 -9.48 -5.19
N ASP A 38 0.52 -9.78 -3.90
CA ASP A 38 0.71 -8.77 -2.86
C ASP A 38 2.19 -8.38 -2.81
N ILE A 39 2.60 -7.52 -3.71
CA ILE A 39 3.97 -7.05 -3.81
C ILE A 39 4.03 -5.62 -4.33
N LEU A 40 4.98 -4.86 -3.79
CA LEU A 40 5.40 -3.57 -4.33
C LEU A 40 6.74 -3.81 -5.03
N MET A 41 6.75 -3.77 -6.37
CA MET A 41 7.95 -4.04 -7.13
C MET A 41 8.67 -2.77 -7.55
N SER A 42 9.92 -2.90 -7.98
CA SER A 42 10.67 -1.78 -8.56
C SER A 42 10.06 -1.32 -9.87
N ALA A 43 10.27 -0.05 -10.20
CA ALA A 43 9.80 0.53 -11.46
C ALA A 43 10.33 -0.25 -12.68
N GLU A 44 11.60 -0.64 -12.67
CA GLU A 44 12.20 -1.42 -13.75
C GLU A 44 11.52 -2.78 -13.93
N THR A 45 11.30 -3.51 -12.85
CA THR A 45 10.60 -4.79 -12.88
C THR A 45 9.17 -4.62 -13.40
N ALA A 46 8.48 -3.58 -12.95
CA ALA A 46 7.12 -3.28 -13.39
C ALA A 46 7.07 -2.98 -14.90
N GLU A 47 8.00 -2.18 -15.42
CA GLU A 47 8.09 -1.91 -16.85
C GLU A 47 8.25 -3.18 -17.68
N ASN A 48 9.17 -4.04 -17.26
CA ASN A 48 9.44 -5.30 -17.96
C ASN A 48 8.23 -6.24 -17.95
N ILE A 49 7.60 -6.41 -16.80
CA ILE A 49 6.42 -7.25 -16.65
C ILE A 49 5.26 -6.77 -17.52
N LEU A 50 5.04 -5.46 -17.58
CA LEU A 50 3.99 -4.86 -18.40
C LEU A 50 4.33 -4.90 -19.89
N ALA A 51 5.59 -4.65 -20.26
CA ALA A 51 6.05 -4.68 -21.64
C ALA A 51 5.91 -6.09 -22.24
N TYR A 52 6.22 -7.12 -21.47
CA TYR A 52 6.08 -8.52 -21.89
C TYR A 52 4.68 -9.09 -21.64
N ARG A 53 3.72 -8.26 -21.24
CA ARG A 53 2.32 -8.63 -20.97
C ARG A 53 2.15 -9.77 -19.96
N LYS A 54 3.02 -9.81 -18.97
CA LYS A 54 2.95 -10.75 -17.85
C LYS A 54 2.01 -10.29 -16.74
N ALA A 55 1.67 -9.00 -16.74
CA ALA A 55 0.68 -8.42 -15.86
C ALA A 55 -0.21 -7.44 -16.62
N ASP A 56 -1.43 -7.26 -16.13
CA ASP A 56 -2.40 -6.31 -16.69
C ASP A 56 -2.38 -4.97 -15.93
N LEU A 57 -2.20 -5.03 -14.61
CA LEU A 57 -2.09 -3.86 -13.75
C LEU A 57 -0.96 -4.04 -12.75
N VAL A 58 -0.21 -2.96 -12.51
CA VAL A 58 0.82 -2.91 -11.48
C VAL A 58 0.69 -1.60 -10.71
N ALA A 59 0.62 -1.69 -9.38
CA ALA A 59 0.68 -0.52 -8.51
C ALA A 59 2.13 -0.25 -8.06
N THR A 60 2.54 1.01 -8.09
CA THR A 60 3.88 1.43 -7.68
C THR A 60 3.82 2.79 -6.97
N ILE A 61 4.83 3.08 -6.16
CA ILE A 61 5.02 4.40 -5.55
C ILE A 61 6.06 5.26 -6.27
N VAL A 62 6.67 4.73 -7.33
CA VAL A 62 7.60 5.47 -8.19
C VAL A 62 6.98 5.61 -9.57
N PRO A 63 6.79 6.84 -10.07
CA PRO A 63 6.27 7.03 -11.41
C PRO A 63 7.29 6.58 -12.46
N VAL A 64 6.78 6.02 -13.55
CA VAL A 64 7.57 5.54 -14.68
C VAL A 64 7.23 6.37 -15.92
N ARG A 65 8.25 6.70 -16.69
CA ARG A 65 8.11 7.36 -17.99
C ARG A 65 8.51 6.40 -19.10
N ASN A 66 7.50 5.83 -19.77
CA ASN A 66 7.68 4.92 -20.89
C ASN A 66 6.54 5.11 -21.87
N ARG A 67 6.83 5.18 -23.16
CA ARG A 67 5.82 5.43 -24.20
C ARG A 67 4.79 4.32 -24.31
N SER A 68 5.19 3.09 -24.02
CA SER A 68 4.33 1.91 -24.10
C SER A 68 3.48 1.68 -22.87
N ILE A 69 3.77 2.38 -21.77
CA ILE A 69 3.15 2.19 -20.47
C ILE A 69 2.50 3.48 -20.04
N ILE A 70 1.26 3.38 -19.57
CA ILE A 70 0.59 4.47 -18.88
C ILE A 70 0.85 4.31 -17.38
N CYS A 71 1.29 5.40 -16.77
CA CYS A 71 1.47 5.52 -15.34
C CYS A 71 0.56 6.64 -14.84
N ALA A 72 -0.53 6.28 -14.17
CA ALA A 72 -1.55 7.23 -13.76
C ALA A 72 -1.56 7.39 -12.22
N PRO A 73 -1.63 8.62 -11.70
CA PRO A 73 -1.88 8.84 -10.28
C PRO A 73 -3.16 8.13 -9.86
N PHE A 74 -3.11 7.46 -8.71
CA PHE A 74 -4.24 6.64 -8.26
C PHE A 74 -4.76 7.06 -6.90
N LYS A 75 -3.95 6.89 -5.86
CA LYS A 75 -4.33 7.22 -4.48
C LYS A 75 -3.15 7.75 -3.71
N THR A 76 -3.45 8.58 -2.72
CA THR A 76 -2.49 8.96 -1.69
C THR A 76 -2.66 8.02 -0.52
N ILE A 77 -1.56 7.41 -0.07
CA ILE A 77 -1.53 6.53 1.09
C ILE A 77 -1.05 7.35 2.29
N GLU A 78 -1.94 7.54 3.26
CA GLU A 78 -1.60 8.19 4.52
C GLU A 78 -1.06 7.18 5.51
N GLY A 79 0.03 7.53 6.18
CA GLY A 79 0.54 6.80 7.33
C GLY A 79 -0.11 7.28 8.61
N VAL A 80 -0.34 6.36 9.54
CA VAL A 80 -0.83 6.66 10.87
C VAL A 80 0.02 5.94 11.91
N LEU A 81 0.41 6.65 12.96
CA LEU A 81 1.14 6.08 14.09
C LEU A 81 0.15 5.40 15.02
N VAL A 82 0.37 4.13 15.31
CA VAL A 82 -0.58 3.31 16.07
C VAL A 82 0.10 2.49 17.17
N CYS A 83 -0.68 2.14 18.17
CA CYS A 83 -0.30 1.20 19.22
C CYS A 83 -1.51 0.35 19.61
N SER A 84 -1.27 -0.66 20.45
CA SER A 84 -2.36 -1.39 21.09
C SER A 84 -3.23 -0.44 21.94
N SER A 85 -4.53 -0.61 21.90
CA SER A 85 -5.45 0.11 22.80
C SER A 85 -5.12 -0.09 24.27
N ASN A 86 -4.47 -1.21 24.59
CA ASN A 86 -4.03 -1.58 25.95
C ASN A 86 -2.56 -1.24 26.19
N HIS A 87 -1.96 -0.36 25.39
CA HIS A 87 -0.55 0.00 25.59
C HIS A 87 -0.34 0.53 27.02
N PRO A 88 0.67 0.00 27.74
CA PRO A 88 0.81 0.29 29.17
C PRO A 88 1.28 1.72 29.47
N ARG A 89 1.82 2.45 28.51
CA ARG A 89 2.46 3.76 28.74
C ARG A 89 1.91 4.89 27.88
N ILE A 90 1.29 4.59 26.72
CA ILE A 90 0.81 5.61 25.79
C ILE A 90 -0.65 5.96 26.06
N ASN A 91 -0.91 7.25 26.25
CA ASN A 91 -2.24 7.81 26.46
C ASN A 91 -2.34 9.21 25.80
N ALA A 92 -3.48 9.86 25.96
CA ALA A 92 -3.75 11.17 25.36
C ALA A 92 -2.80 12.28 25.82
N SER A 93 -2.10 12.09 26.94
CA SER A 93 -1.13 13.07 27.49
C SER A 93 0.32 12.74 27.12
N SER A 94 0.57 11.69 26.36
CA SER A 94 1.91 11.29 25.95
C SER A 94 2.57 12.36 25.09
N THR A 95 3.83 12.67 25.41
CA THR A 95 4.63 13.61 24.64
C THR A 95 5.35 12.90 23.48
N LEU A 96 5.79 13.66 22.49
CA LEU A 96 6.64 13.12 21.40
C LEU A 96 7.86 12.38 21.96
N LYS A 97 8.53 12.95 22.96
CA LYS A 97 9.70 12.34 23.59
C LYS A 97 9.37 10.97 24.17
N GLN A 98 8.25 10.85 24.89
CA GLN A 98 7.80 9.59 25.46
C GLN A 98 7.49 8.56 24.39
N VAL A 99 6.84 8.96 23.31
CA VAL A 99 6.53 8.09 22.17
C VAL A 99 7.81 7.60 21.50
N LEU A 100 8.80 8.46 21.30
CA LEU A 100 10.07 8.09 20.66
C LEU A 100 10.95 7.17 21.54
N GLU A 101 10.68 7.06 22.82
CA GLU A 101 11.34 6.11 23.72
C GLU A 101 10.83 4.67 23.55
N GLU A 102 9.70 4.48 22.88
CA GLU A 102 9.14 3.16 22.61
C GLU A 102 9.89 2.44 21.48
N GLN A 103 9.74 1.13 21.41
CA GLN A 103 10.22 0.35 20.28
C GLN A 103 9.22 0.45 19.13
N PHE A 104 9.74 0.52 17.91
CA PHE A 104 8.98 0.67 16.68
C PHE A 104 9.08 -0.55 15.80
N THR A 105 8.05 -0.77 14.99
CA THR A 105 8.12 -1.67 13.85
C THR A 105 8.78 -0.97 12.66
N SER A 106 9.36 -1.78 11.76
CA SER A 106 9.89 -1.32 10.48
C SER A 106 9.41 -2.24 9.37
N LEU A 107 8.88 -1.65 8.30
CA LEU A 107 8.51 -2.39 7.09
C LEU A 107 9.73 -2.57 6.22
N LEU A 108 10.12 -3.82 5.97
CA LEU A 108 11.22 -4.15 5.09
C LEU A 108 10.77 -4.06 3.63
N SER A 109 11.51 -3.33 2.82
CA SER A 109 11.26 -3.22 1.38
C SER A 109 12.54 -2.87 0.64
N GLU A 110 12.76 -3.51 -0.50
CA GLU A 110 13.84 -3.18 -1.43
C GLU A 110 13.39 -2.14 -2.48
N GLU A 111 12.11 -1.77 -2.48
CA GLU A 111 11.57 -0.77 -3.40
C GLU A 111 12.13 0.62 -3.09
N LEU A 112 12.69 1.29 -4.11
CA LEU A 112 13.35 2.59 -3.97
C LEU A 112 12.38 3.66 -3.40
N GLY A 113 11.16 3.71 -3.89
CA GLY A 113 10.16 4.66 -3.41
C GLY A 113 9.80 4.45 -1.95
N MET A 114 9.77 3.20 -1.48
CA MET A 114 9.56 2.88 -0.07
C MET A 114 10.77 3.30 0.78
N LYS A 115 11.97 3.12 0.27
CA LYS A 115 13.20 3.61 0.95
C LYS A 115 13.20 5.13 1.08
N GLU A 116 12.78 5.85 0.05
CA GLU A 116 12.62 7.30 0.09
C GLU A 116 11.55 7.73 1.11
N TYR A 117 10.42 7.05 1.14
CA TYR A 117 9.37 7.29 2.12
C TYR A 117 9.88 7.07 3.55
N GLN A 118 10.59 5.98 3.79
CA GLN A 118 11.18 5.67 5.10
C GLN A 118 12.23 6.70 5.50
N SER A 119 13.03 7.20 4.55
CA SER A 119 14.00 8.26 4.80
C SER A 119 13.33 9.55 5.25
N LYS A 120 12.22 9.96 4.61
CA LYS A 120 11.43 11.12 5.04
C LYS A 120 10.83 10.94 6.43
N THR A 121 10.35 9.73 6.74
CA THR A 121 9.84 9.41 8.07
C THR A 121 10.95 9.49 9.11
N ASN A 122 12.16 9.04 8.78
CA ASN A 122 13.31 9.09 9.68
C ASN A 122 13.78 10.51 10.00
N GLU A 123 13.52 11.49 9.14
CA GLU A 123 13.79 12.91 9.46
C GLU A 123 12.99 13.39 10.67
N PHE A 124 11.75 12.87 10.80
CA PHE A 124 10.88 13.22 11.94
C PHE A 124 11.15 12.36 13.17
N MET A 125 11.56 11.12 12.95
CA MET A 125 11.70 10.11 14.00
C MET A 125 13.10 9.51 14.01
N ALA A 126 14.12 10.35 13.79
CA ALA A 126 15.50 9.94 13.92
C ALA A 126 15.74 9.33 15.32
N ASN A 127 16.60 8.32 15.40
CA ASN A 127 16.94 7.60 16.63
C ASN A 127 15.81 6.71 17.19
N ARG A 128 14.83 6.33 16.37
CA ARG A 128 13.87 5.30 16.76
C ARG A 128 14.59 4.00 17.08
N ASN A 129 14.11 3.37 18.14
CA ASN A 129 14.55 2.01 18.46
C ASN A 129 13.65 1.01 17.73
N ILE A 130 14.19 0.21 16.81
CA ILE A 130 13.42 -0.78 16.08
C ILE A 130 13.41 -2.10 16.86
N GLY A 131 12.21 -2.57 17.21
CA GLY A 131 12.03 -3.82 17.94
C GLY A 131 11.54 -4.98 17.10
N PHE A 132 10.96 -4.69 15.93
CA PHE A 132 10.43 -5.71 15.01
C PHE A 132 10.48 -5.21 13.58
N SER A 133 11.00 -6.02 12.69
CA SER A 133 11.03 -5.72 11.25
C SER A 133 10.44 -6.86 10.45
N SER A 134 9.61 -6.54 9.46
CA SER A 134 8.96 -7.53 8.60
C SER A 134 8.61 -6.90 7.25
N ASP A 135 8.53 -7.70 6.22
CA ASP A 135 7.97 -7.33 4.92
C ASP A 135 6.43 -7.52 4.85
N SER A 136 5.85 -8.04 5.91
CA SER A 136 4.40 -8.30 6.02
C SER A 136 3.71 -7.24 6.88
N LEU A 137 2.84 -6.43 6.27
CA LEU A 137 2.01 -5.46 6.99
C LEU A 137 1.07 -6.12 7.99
N ILE A 138 0.55 -7.30 7.69
CA ILE A 138 -0.31 -8.04 8.62
C ILE A 138 0.48 -8.49 9.84
N SER A 139 1.70 -8.99 9.66
CA SER A 139 2.58 -9.34 10.78
C SER A 139 2.93 -8.14 11.64
N ILE A 140 3.25 -7.01 11.01
CA ILE A 140 3.51 -5.74 11.70
C ILE A 140 2.29 -5.32 12.52
N THR A 141 1.10 -5.33 11.92
CA THR A 141 -0.14 -4.96 12.59
C THR A 141 -0.44 -5.87 13.77
N ASN A 142 -0.22 -7.17 13.61
CA ASN A 142 -0.37 -8.16 14.68
C ASN A 142 0.58 -7.89 15.86
N VAL A 143 1.84 -7.62 15.58
CA VAL A 143 2.84 -7.32 16.62
C VAL A 143 2.46 -6.06 17.39
N ILE A 144 2.05 -5.00 16.71
CA ILE A 144 1.59 -3.76 17.35
C ILE A 144 0.39 -4.04 18.25
N SER A 145 -0.56 -4.83 17.77
CA SER A 145 -1.79 -5.19 18.50
C SER A 145 -1.52 -5.98 19.78
N SER A 146 -0.53 -6.85 19.77
CA SER A 146 -0.31 -7.86 20.84
C SER A 146 0.90 -7.58 21.74
N THR A 147 1.62 -6.49 21.49
CA THR A 147 2.81 -6.10 22.28
C THR A 147 2.76 -4.61 22.62
N ASP A 148 3.79 -4.11 23.27
CA ASP A 148 3.98 -2.68 23.50
C ASP A 148 4.79 -1.99 22.38
N ILE A 149 5.13 -2.72 21.31
CA ILE A 149 5.80 -2.15 20.14
C ILE A 149 4.79 -1.34 19.35
N ILE A 150 5.18 -0.13 18.95
CA ILE A 150 4.35 0.80 18.18
C ILE A 150 4.84 0.89 16.74
N GLY A 151 4.07 1.49 15.86
CA GLY A 151 4.52 1.64 14.48
C GLY A 151 3.60 2.46 13.61
N ILE A 152 4.06 2.67 12.38
CA ILE A 152 3.31 3.38 11.35
C ILE A 152 2.74 2.34 10.39
N ILE A 153 1.44 2.41 10.17
CA ILE A 153 0.73 1.59 9.18
C ILE A 153 -0.11 2.51 8.28
N PRO A 154 -0.50 2.06 7.09
CA PRO A 154 -1.45 2.82 6.28
C PRO A 154 -2.77 3.03 7.03
N ARG A 155 -3.34 4.24 6.91
CA ARG A 155 -4.64 4.56 7.54
C ARG A 155 -5.72 3.58 7.14
N VAL A 156 -5.73 3.14 5.90
CA VAL A 156 -6.73 2.15 5.43
C VAL A 156 -6.63 0.81 6.16
N ILE A 157 -5.41 0.38 6.48
CA ILE A 157 -5.18 -0.82 7.29
C ILE A 157 -5.66 -0.58 8.72
N PHE A 158 -5.35 0.57 9.30
CA PHE A 158 -5.81 0.95 10.61
C PHE A 158 -7.35 0.93 10.70
N GLU A 159 -8.04 1.61 9.80
CA GLU A 159 -9.50 1.70 9.80
C GLU A 159 -10.16 0.33 9.63
N HIS A 160 -9.59 -0.52 8.80
CA HIS A 160 -10.13 -1.86 8.54
C HIS A 160 -9.88 -2.83 9.69
N TYR A 161 -8.71 -2.79 10.31
CA TYR A 161 -8.29 -3.77 11.32
C TYR A 161 -8.39 -3.28 12.76
N ALA A 162 -8.54 -1.98 13.02
CA ALA A 162 -8.61 -1.46 14.39
C ALA A 162 -9.70 -2.13 15.24
N PRO A 163 -10.92 -2.40 14.72
CA PRO A 163 -11.96 -3.09 15.49
C PRO A 163 -11.60 -4.54 15.84
N ILE A 164 -10.79 -5.18 15.00
CA ILE A 164 -10.41 -6.59 15.15
C ILE A 164 -9.19 -6.74 16.05
N PHE A 165 -8.18 -5.89 15.82
CA PHE A 165 -6.87 -5.98 16.48
C PHE A 165 -6.73 -5.04 17.67
N ASN A 166 -7.78 -4.32 18.06
CA ASN A 166 -7.77 -3.45 19.23
C ASN A 166 -6.63 -2.41 19.17
N LEU A 167 -6.56 -1.69 18.07
CA LEU A 167 -5.56 -0.64 17.84
C LEU A 167 -6.12 0.75 18.15
N LYS A 168 -5.26 1.65 18.57
CA LYS A 168 -5.55 3.08 18.68
C LYS A 168 -4.49 3.92 17.98
N GLU A 169 -4.92 5.07 17.45
CA GLU A 169 -4.03 6.07 16.87
C GLU A 169 -3.32 6.86 17.98
N ILE A 170 -2.04 7.11 17.75
CA ILE A 170 -1.25 7.99 18.61
C ILE A 170 -1.22 9.37 17.96
N ASP A 171 -1.97 10.32 18.51
CA ASP A 171 -2.00 11.70 18.04
C ASP A 171 -1.12 12.58 18.93
N ILE A 172 0.06 12.89 18.42
CA ILE A 172 1.06 13.74 19.08
C ILE A 172 1.35 15.01 18.29
N GLY A 173 0.46 15.38 17.34
CA GLY A 173 0.61 16.56 16.50
C GLY A 173 1.69 16.45 15.43
N ILE A 174 2.22 15.26 15.16
CA ILE A 174 3.16 15.03 14.06
C ILE A 174 2.42 14.61 12.80
N LYS A 175 2.78 15.24 11.69
CA LYS A 175 2.30 14.84 10.38
C LYS A 175 3.21 13.77 9.80
N ILE A 176 2.69 12.55 9.68
CA ILE A 176 3.38 11.46 9.00
C ILE A 176 3.36 11.74 7.49
N PRO A 177 4.49 11.64 6.77
CA PRO A 177 4.51 11.79 5.33
C PRO A 177 3.58 10.80 4.64
N SER A 178 2.89 11.24 3.59
CA SER A 178 2.09 10.38 2.72
C SER A 178 2.91 9.88 1.54
N ALA A 179 2.48 8.77 0.95
CA ALA A 179 3.04 8.24 -0.29
C ALA A 179 1.98 8.27 -1.38
N GLU A 180 2.38 8.68 -2.59
CA GLU A 180 1.49 8.65 -3.75
C GLU A 180 1.60 7.32 -4.46
N LEU A 181 0.46 6.72 -4.77
CA LEU A 181 0.35 5.46 -5.48
C LEU A 181 -0.04 5.70 -6.93
N PHE A 182 0.64 5.01 -7.84
CA PHE A 182 0.37 5.05 -9.28
C PHE A 182 -0.10 3.69 -9.74
N LEU A 183 -1.04 3.67 -10.69
CA LEU A 183 -1.39 2.46 -11.44
C LEU A 183 -0.73 2.49 -12.80
N MET A 184 -0.11 1.38 -13.16
CA MET A 184 0.55 1.22 -14.44
C MET A 184 -0.08 0.10 -15.24
N TYR A 185 -0.21 0.32 -16.53
CA TYR A 185 -0.70 -0.68 -17.48
C TYR A 185 -0.14 -0.40 -18.87
N ASN A 186 -0.14 -1.44 -19.71
CA ASN A 186 0.29 -1.29 -21.10
C ASN A 186 -0.72 -0.43 -21.86
N ARG A 187 -0.22 0.56 -22.59
CA ARG A 187 -1.07 1.46 -23.37
C ARG A 187 -1.98 0.72 -24.34
N ALA A 188 -1.49 -0.34 -24.96
CA ALA A 188 -2.26 -1.15 -25.91
C ALA A 188 -3.45 -1.88 -25.24
N SER A 189 -3.46 -2.02 -23.92
CA SER A 189 -4.61 -2.58 -23.21
C SER A 189 -5.87 -1.71 -23.33
N LEU A 190 -5.71 -0.42 -23.61
CA LEU A 190 -6.84 0.49 -23.85
C LEU A 190 -7.58 0.22 -25.15
N ASN A 191 -7.01 -0.58 -26.05
CA ASN A 191 -7.72 -1.04 -27.26
C ASN A 191 -8.86 -2.00 -26.92
N ASN A 192 -8.83 -2.63 -25.75
CA ASN A 192 -9.97 -3.35 -25.21
C ASN A 192 -10.91 -2.33 -24.53
N SER A 193 -12.11 -2.19 -25.07
CA SER A 193 -13.09 -1.20 -24.58
C SER A 193 -13.50 -1.45 -23.14
N ASP A 194 -13.61 -2.70 -22.73
CA ASP A 194 -13.99 -3.08 -21.37
C ASP A 194 -12.89 -2.69 -20.38
N PHE A 195 -11.64 -2.98 -20.71
CA PHE A 195 -10.51 -2.55 -19.89
C PHE A 195 -10.44 -1.03 -19.77
N ALA A 196 -10.62 -0.31 -20.89
CA ALA A 196 -10.62 1.15 -20.90
C ALA A 196 -11.72 1.73 -20.01
N GLU A 197 -12.90 1.16 -20.02
CA GLU A 197 -14.03 1.58 -19.19
C GLU A 197 -13.75 1.31 -17.71
N TYR A 198 -13.21 0.13 -17.40
CA TYR A 198 -12.79 -0.21 -16.03
C TYR A 198 -11.77 0.79 -15.49
N ILE A 199 -10.75 1.11 -16.27
CA ILE A 199 -9.72 2.09 -15.87
C ILE A 199 -10.33 3.46 -15.58
N LYS A 200 -11.28 3.91 -16.37
CA LYS A 200 -11.98 5.18 -16.14
C LYS A 200 -12.73 5.22 -14.79
N ARG A 201 -13.23 4.07 -14.36
CA ARG A 201 -13.97 3.98 -13.08
C ARG A 201 -13.06 4.03 -11.87
N ILE A 202 -11.85 3.45 -11.95
CA ILE A 202 -10.96 3.31 -10.80
C ILE A 202 -9.93 4.43 -10.69
N ILE A 203 -9.58 5.08 -11.79
CA ILE A 203 -8.65 6.20 -11.77
C ILE A 203 -9.44 7.50 -11.68
N PRO A 204 -9.21 8.33 -10.64
CA PRO A 204 -9.86 9.63 -10.55
C PRO A 204 -9.55 10.49 -11.77
N ALA A 205 -10.56 11.20 -12.27
CA ALA A 205 -10.32 12.19 -13.31
C ALA A 205 -9.30 13.21 -12.79
N SER A 206 -8.27 13.51 -13.58
CA SER A 206 -7.35 14.61 -13.29
C SER A 206 -8.16 15.92 -13.31
N GLU A 207 -8.17 16.64 -12.18
CA GLU A 207 -8.67 18.01 -12.09
C GLU A 207 -7.81 18.97 -12.89
#